data_677773f9aa4a742dfc9fb24d2f9873e2
#
_entry.id   677773f9aa4a742dfc9fb24d2f9873e2
#
_cell.length_a   1.000
_cell.length_b   1.000
_cell.length_c   1.000
_cell.angle_alpha   90.00
_cell.angle_beta   90.00
_cell.angle_gamma   90.00
#
_symmetry.space_group_name_H-M   'P 1'
#
loop_
_entity.id
_entity.type
_entity.pdbx_description
1 polymer ?
#
loop_
_entity_poly.entity_id
_entity_poly.type
_entity_poly.pdbx_seq_one_letter_code
_entity_poly.pdbx_strand_id
1 'polypeptide(L)'
;VKIFLTSDQHFGHKNIIKYCNRPFEFSDKGVIDCIKTIFSNYNDIVTDDDIVFHLGDLAFVKQKNREAIKMLFQNLKGKKILLLGNHDHCSKEFYKECGFIDIKNYFVFGNYFLCHYPLNKTQLITEKMRALYKILKESKADIIIHGHSHNVTSADDKLYPRINVCVDYPPNNYSPVEITDDKFKEEVLKYFESLEYK
;
A
#
# COMPACT_ATOMS: atom_id res chain seq x y z
N VAL A 1 -7.16 16.54 -8.79
CA VAL A 1 -6.72 15.15 -8.56
C VAL A 1 -5.51 15.17 -7.64
N LYS A 2 -5.62 14.52 -6.49
CA LYS A 2 -4.52 14.24 -5.58
C LYS A 2 -4.04 12.81 -5.75
N ILE A 3 -2.81 12.53 -5.30
CA ILE A 3 -2.24 11.19 -5.32
C ILE A 3 -1.88 10.80 -3.91
N PHE A 4 -2.46 9.69 -3.46
CA PHE A 4 -2.24 9.12 -2.14
C PHE A 4 -1.56 7.76 -2.20
N LEU A 5 -0.81 7.44 -1.16
CA LEU A 5 -0.21 6.13 -0.96
C LEU A 5 -0.56 5.60 0.42
N THR A 6 -0.77 4.30 0.52
CA THR A 6 -1.06 3.62 1.78
C THR A 6 -0.64 2.15 1.69
N SER A 7 -0.47 1.49 2.82
CA SER A 7 -0.04 0.10 2.89
C SER A 7 -0.38 -0.55 4.23
N ASP A 8 -0.38 -1.89 4.25
CA ASP A 8 -0.40 -2.70 5.47
C ASP A 8 -1.66 -2.52 6.33
N GLN A 9 -2.82 -2.33 5.69
CA GLN A 9 -4.11 -2.23 6.40
C GLN A 9 -4.40 -3.51 7.18
N HIS A 10 -4.09 -4.68 6.61
CA HIS A 10 -4.32 -6.00 7.20
C HIS A 10 -5.75 -6.19 7.68
N PHE A 11 -6.74 -5.75 6.91
CA PHE A 11 -8.16 -5.86 7.29
C PHE A 11 -8.54 -7.29 7.63
N GLY A 12 -9.18 -7.48 8.78
CA GLY A 12 -9.59 -8.79 9.28
C GLY A 12 -8.47 -9.64 9.90
N HIS A 13 -7.26 -9.12 10.06
CA HIS A 13 -6.13 -9.80 10.68
C HIS A 13 -6.02 -9.44 12.17
N LYS A 14 -6.64 -10.22 13.07
CA LYS A 14 -6.67 -9.93 14.50
C LYS A 14 -5.28 -9.77 15.13
N ASN A 15 -4.33 -10.63 14.73
CA ASN A 15 -3.00 -10.64 15.35
C ASN A 15 -2.18 -9.38 15.04
N ILE A 16 -2.51 -8.64 13.98
CA ILE A 16 -1.81 -7.39 13.65
C ILE A 16 -1.91 -6.35 14.77
N ILE A 17 -3.00 -6.39 15.55
CA ILE A 17 -3.18 -5.52 16.71
C ILE A 17 -2.02 -5.71 17.70
N LYS A 18 -1.61 -6.96 17.95
CA LYS A 18 -0.47 -7.26 18.83
C LYS A 18 0.88 -7.04 18.14
N TYR A 19 1.02 -7.52 16.90
CA TYR A 19 2.31 -7.48 16.18
C TYR A 19 2.80 -6.05 15.95
N CYS A 20 1.88 -5.14 15.66
CA CYS A 20 2.18 -3.74 15.40
C CYS A 20 1.81 -2.81 16.57
N ASN A 21 1.42 -3.39 17.72
CA ASN A 21 1.00 -2.64 18.91
C ASN A 21 -0.05 -1.57 18.58
N ARG A 22 -1.05 -1.94 17.74
CA ARG A 22 -2.15 -1.04 17.37
C ARG A 22 -2.98 -0.68 18.61
N PRO A 23 -3.44 0.57 18.77
CA PRO A 23 -4.17 1.03 19.97
C PRO A 23 -5.64 0.54 19.99
N PHE A 24 -5.85 -0.75 19.71
CA PHE A 24 -7.16 -1.40 19.72
C PHE A 24 -7.12 -2.63 20.64
N GLU A 25 -8.29 -2.97 21.19
CA GLU A 25 -8.42 -4.18 22.00
C GLU A 25 -8.12 -5.44 21.18
N PHE A 26 -7.40 -6.40 21.76
CA PHE A 26 -7.16 -7.70 21.13
C PHE A 26 -8.41 -8.60 21.20
N SER A 27 -9.47 -8.17 20.51
CA SER A 27 -10.78 -8.84 20.42
C SER A 27 -11.35 -8.71 19.01
N ASP A 28 -12.45 -9.40 18.71
CA ASP A 28 -13.12 -9.23 17.43
C ASP A 28 -13.74 -7.83 17.30
N LYS A 29 -14.17 -7.24 18.42
CA LYS A 29 -14.60 -5.83 18.46
C LYS A 29 -13.45 -4.89 18.10
N GLY A 30 -12.26 -5.08 18.67
CA GLY A 30 -11.09 -4.25 18.35
C GLY A 30 -10.65 -4.38 16.90
N VAL A 31 -10.81 -5.56 16.27
CA VAL A 31 -10.60 -5.70 14.81
C VAL A 31 -11.57 -4.82 14.02
N ILE A 32 -12.84 -4.81 14.41
CA ILE A 32 -13.87 -3.98 13.77
C ILE A 32 -13.56 -2.50 13.98
N ASP A 33 -13.18 -2.10 15.18
CA ASP A 33 -12.85 -0.70 15.49
C ASP A 33 -11.60 -0.23 14.71
N CYS A 34 -10.58 -1.09 14.56
CA CYS A 34 -9.41 -0.85 13.74
C CYS A 34 -9.80 -0.65 12.25
N ILE A 35 -10.64 -1.53 11.70
CA ILE A 35 -11.14 -1.42 10.32
C ILE A 35 -11.87 -0.09 10.14
N LYS A 36 -12.80 0.26 11.04
CA LYS A 36 -13.57 1.50 10.98
C LYS A 36 -12.65 2.73 11.00
N THR A 37 -11.65 2.74 11.86
CA THR A 37 -10.70 3.85 11.97
C THR A 37 -9.94 4.06 10.66
N ILE A 38 -9.32 3.00 10.10
CA ILE A 38 -8.57 3.09 8.84
C ILE A 38 -9.51 3.50 7.70
N PHE A 39 -10.71 2.92 7.63
CA PHE A 39 -11.70 3.21 6.60
C PHE A 39 -12.19 4.66 6.65
N SER A 40 -12.51 5.17 7.85
CA SER A 40 -12.95 6.55 8.03
C SER A 40 -11.83 7.52 7.67
N ASN A 41 -10.64 7.36 8.25
CA ASN A 41 -9.49 8.22 7.97
C ASN A 41 -9.15 8.28 6.48
N TYR A 42 -9.26 7.14 5.78
CA TYR A 42 -9.07 7.08 4.34
C TYR A 42 -10.13 7.90 3.59
N ASN A 43 -11.41 7.63 3.83
CA ASN A 43 -12.51 8.25 3.10
C ASN A 43 -12.77 9.72 3.48
N ASP A 44 -12.23 10.19 4.60
CA ASP A 44 -12.31 11.59 5.02
C ASP A 44 -11.38 12.49 4.19
N ILE A 45 -10.28 11.94 3.63
CA ILE A 45 -9.29 12.73 2.88
C ILE A 45 -9.24 12.40 1.39
N VAL A 46 -9.62 11.18 0.98
CA VAL A 46 -9.64 10.74 -0.42
C VAL A 46 -11.01 11.03 -1.03
N THR A 47 -11.03 11.56 -2.25
CA THR A 47 -12.23 11.76 -3.06
C THR A 47 -12.29 10.72 -4.21
N ASP A 48 -13.43 10.57 -4.89
CA ASP A 48 -13.57 9.61 -5.99
C ASP A 48 -12.71 9.96 -7.22
N ASP A 49 -12.31 11.22 -7.36
CA ASP A 49 -11.45 11.67 -8.44
C ASP A 49 -9.96 11.43 -8.18
N ASP A 50 -9.57 11.15 -6.94
CA ASP A 50 -8.18 10.99 -6.54
C ASP A 50 -7.62 9.61 -6.94
N ILE A 51 -6.29 9.52 -6.98
CA ILE A 51 -5.57 8.27 -7.29
C ILE A 51 -4.93 7.75 -6.01
N VAL A 52 -5.13 6.45 -5.74
CA VAL A 52 -4.55 5.83 -4.55
C VAL A 52 -3.76 4.57 -4.91
N PHE A 53 -2.49 4.58 -4.56
CA PHE A 53 -1.64 3.39 -4.60
C PHE A 53 -1.67 2.68 -3.24
N HIS A 54 -2.16 1.46 -3.24
CA HIS A 54 -2.03 0.54 -2.11
C HIS A 54 -0.76 -0.30 -2.30
N LEU A 55 0.20 -0.17 -1.39
CA LEU A 55 1.49 -0.86 -1.49
C LEU A 55 1.50 -2.23 -0.80
N GLY A 56 0.34 -2.89 -0.80
CA GLY A 56 0.19 -4.30 -0.41
C GLY A 56 -0.19 -4.55 1.05
N ASP A 57 -0.33 -5.83 1.36
CA ASP A 57 -0.78 -6.35 2.64
C ASP A 57 -2.14 -5.77 3.06
N LEU A 58 -3.10 -5.86 2.11
CA LEU A 58 -4.41 -5.24 2.22
C LEU A 58 -5.28 -5.87 3.30
N ALA A 59 -5.42 -7.21 3.27
CA ALA A 59 -6.39 -7.92 4.09
C ALA A 59 -6.06 -9.39 4.31
N PHE A 60 -6.53 -9.93 5.42
CA PHE A 60 -6.49 -11.36 5.69
C PHE A 60 -7.77 -12.01 5.18
N VAL A 61 -7.77 -12.38 3.89
CA VAL A 61 -8.95 -12.91 3.20
C VAL A 61 -9.10 -14.40 3.47
N LYS A 62 -10.26 -14.79 4.00
CA LYS A 62 -10.72 -16.18 4.15
C LYS A 62 -12.07 -16.33 3.45
N GLN A 63 -12.47 -17.58 3.16
CA GLN A 63 -13.77 -17.84 2.54
C GLN A 63 -14.93 -17.15 3.26
N LYS A 64 -14.94 -17.18 4.60
CA LYS A 64 -16.02 -16.63 5.43
C LYS A 64 -16.12 -15.09 5.43
N ASN A 65 -15.04 -14.37 5.09
CA ASN A 65 -15.03 -12.90 5.11
C ASN A 65 -14.78 -12.30 3.71
N ARG A 66 -14.71 -13.12 2.67
CA ARG A 66 -14.34 -12.70 1.31
C ARG A 66 -15.24 -11.60 0.77
N GLU A 67 -16.56 -11.78 0.86
CA GLU A 67 -17.53 -10.79 0.39
C GLU A 67 -17.49 -9.50 1.21
N ALA A 68 -17.37 -9.60 2.54
CA ALA A 68 -17.23 -8.42 3.39
C ALA A 68 -15.98 -7.61 3.07
N ILE A 69 -14.84 -8.27 2.80
CA ILE A 69 -13.60 -7.62 2.38
C ILE A 69 -13.76 -6.98 1.00
N LYS A 70 -14.40 -7.66 0.04
CA LYS A 70 -14.69 -7.10 -1.28
C LYS A 70 -15.53 -5.83 -1.16
N MET A 71 -16.63 -5.88 -0.44
CA MET A 71 -17.49 -4.72 -0.20
C MET A 71 -16.74 -3.57 0.49
N LEU A 72 -15.87 -3.88 1.45
CA LEU A 72 -15.04 -2.87 2.13
C LEU A 72 -14.16 -2.11 1.12
N PHE A 73 -13.45 -2.83 0.24
CA PHE A 73 -12.61 -2.19 -0.77
C PHE A 73 -13.38 -1.45 -1.85
N GLN A 74 -14.56 -1.95 -2.26
CA GLN A 74 -15.45 -1.25 -3.20
C GLN A 74 -15.93 0.10 -2.66
N ASN A 75 -16.04 0.24 -1.33
CA ASN A 75 -16.46 1.48 -0.66
C ASN A 75 -15.30 2.41 -0.25
N LEU A 76 -14.06 2.04 -0.52
CA LEU A 76 -12.95 2.98 -0.45
C LEU A 76 -12.95 3.85 -1.70
N LYS A 77 -12.93 5.18 -1.50
CA LYS A 77 -12.94 6.18 -2.57
C LYS A 77 -11.67 6.16 -3.41
N GLY A 78 -11.71 6.81 -4.55
CA GLY A 78 -10.59 7.03 -5.45
C GLY A 78 -10.33 5.89 -6.45
N LYS A 79 -9.53 6.20 -7.44
CA LYS A 79 -9.03 5.27 -8.47
C LYS A 79 -7.88 4.46 -7.89
N LYS A 80 -8.12 3.19 -7.57
CA LYS A 80 -7.21 2.36 -6.76
C LYS A 80 -6.29 1.49 -7.61
N ILE A 81 -4.99 1.50 -7.29
CA ILE A 81 -3.96 0.60 -7.82
C ILE A 81 -3.39 -0.24 -6.69
N LEU A 82 -3.11 -1.52 -6.93
CA LEU A 82 -2.51 -2.42 -5.96
C LEU A 82 -1.10 -2.83 -6.38
N LEU A 83 -0.15 -2.69 -5.46
CA LEU A 83 1.15 -3.35 -5.50
C LEU A 83 1.15 -4.50 -4.51
N LEU A 84 1.36 -5.73 -4.98
CA LEU A 84 1.20 -6.94 -4.17
C LEU A 84 2.26 -7.03 -3.06
N GLY A 85 1.79 -7.13 -1.83
CA GLY A 85 2.57 -7.49 -0.64
C GLY A 85 2.81 -9.00 -0.50
N ASN A 86 3.30 -9.42 0.67
CA ASN A 86 3.54 -10.84 0.94
C ASN A 86 2.30 -11.56 1.50
N HIS A 87 1.28 -10.83 1.94
CA HIS A 87 0.01 -11.39 2.40
C HIS A 87 -1.13 -11.28 1.37
N ASP A 88 -0.88 -10.72 0.20
CA ASP A 88 -1.87 -10.60 -0.87
C ASP A 88 -1.89 -11.86 -1.74
N HIS A 89 -2.61 -12.89 -1.29
CA HIS A 89 -2.65 -14.21 -1.92
C HIS A 89 -3.87 -14.46 -2.81
N CYS A 90 -4.77 -13.49 -2.94
CA CYS A 90 -5.93 -13.64 -3.81
C CYS A 90 -5.55 -13.50 -5.29
N SER A 91 -6.42 -13.98 -6.18
CA SER A 91 -6.22 -13.81 -7.61
C SER A 91 -6.38 -12.34 -8.03
N LYS A 92 -5.80 -11.98 -9.18
CA LYS A 92 -5.95 -10.64 -9.75
C LYS A 92 -7.42 -10.29 -10.03
N GLU A 93 -8.20 -11.27 -10.44
CA GLU A 93 -9.64 -11.15 -10.70
C GLU A 93 -10.38 -10.70 -9.43
N PHE A 94 -10.06 -11.30 -8.28
CA PHE A 94 -10.63 -10.88 -7.01
C PHE A 94 -10.30 -9.42 -6.67
N TYR A 95 -9.05 -8.99 -6.86
CA TYR A 95 -8.70 -7.59 -6.61
C TYR A 95 -9.36 -6.62 -7.60
N LYS A 96 -9.56 -7.04 -8.86
CA LYS A 96 -10.36 -6.26 -9.81
C LYS A 96 -11.82 -6.14 -9.36
N GLU A 97 -12.43 -7.23 -8.88
CA GLU A 97 -13.76 -7.20 -8.26
C GLU A 97 -13.83 -6.29 -7.02
N CYS A 98 -12.73 -6.13 -6.30
CA CYS A 98 -12.59 -5.16 -5.20
C CYS A 98 -12.47 -3.69 -5.67
N GLY A 99 -12.45 -3.45 -6.99
CA GLY A 99 -12.37 -2.12 -7.58
C GLY A 99 -10.94 -1.60 -7.81
N PHE A 100 -9.92 -2.48 -7.77
CA PHE A 100 -8.58 -2.11 -8.20
C PHE A 100 -8.45 -2.16 -9.73
N ILE A 101 -8.01 -1.06 -10.33
CA ILE A 101 -7.92 -0.92 -11.79
C ILE A 101 -6.65 -1.54 -12.37
N ASP A 102 -5.56 -1.59 -11.60
CA ASP A 102 -4.35 -2.31 -11.99
C ASP A 102 -3.69 -2.98 -10.76
N ILE A 103 -3.00 -4.11 -11.01
CA ILE A 103 -2.34 -4.93 -10.00
C ILE A 103 -0.94 -5.30 -10.49
N LYS A 104 0.10 -4.83 -9.78
CA LYS A 104 1.52 -5.03 -10.11
C LYS A 104 2.35 -5.40 -8.89
N ASN A 105 3.66 -5.55 -9.07
CA ASN A 105 4.62 -5.74 -7.98
C ASN A 105 5.39 -4.46 -7.64
N TYR A 106 5.51 -3.54 -8.59
CA TYR A 106 6.22 -2.28 -8.45
C TYR A 106 5.81 -1.28 -9.53
N PHE A 107 6.13 -0.01 -9.30
CA PHE A 107 6.17 1.05 -10.31
C PHE A 107 7.48 1.84 -10.21
N VAL A 108 7.84 2.49 -11.31
CA VAL A 108 8.89 3.51 -11.35
C VAL A 108 8.27 4.75 -11.96
N PHE A 109 8.22 5.84 -11.20
CA PHE A 109 7.76 7.16 -11.65
C PHE A 109 8.88 8.17 -11.38
N GLY A 110 9.56 8.63 -12.43
CA GLY A 110 10.70 9.51 -12.30
C GLY A 110 11.80 8.91 -11.43
N ASN A 111 12.10 9.55 -10.30
CA ASN A 111 13.08 9.11 -9.32
C ASN A 111 12.48 8.25 -8.17
N TYR A 112 11.21 7.89 -8.23
CA TYR A 112 10.53 7.10 -7.21
C TYR A 112 10.34 5.66 -7.64
N PHE A 113 10.74 4.73 -6.77
CA PHE A 113 10.48 3.30 -6.88
C PHE A 113 9.43 2.89 -5.85
N LEU A 114 8.24 2.50 -6.31
CA LEU A 114 7.13 2.08 -5.47
C LEU A 114 7.10 0.55 -5.40
N CYS A 115 7.14 -0.02 -4.23
CA CYS A 115 6.88 -1.45 -4.01
C CYS A 115 6.50 -1.70 -2.54
N HIS A 116 6.07 -2.92 -2.24
CA HIS A 116 5.72 -3.28 -0.86
C HIS A 116 6.93 -3.26 0.10
N TYR A 117 8.11 -3.63 -0.36
CA TYR A 117 9.28 -3.87 0.51
C TYR A 117 10.22 -2.66 0.61
N PRO A 118 10.88 -2.43 1.78
CA PRO A 118 11.86 -1.35 1.95
C PRO A 118 13.16 -1.57 1.16
N LEU A 119 13.37 -2.76 0.58
CA LEU A 119 14.52 -3.13 -0.26
C LEU A 119 15.88 -2.76 0.35
N ASN A 120 16.05 -2.98 1.64
CA ASN A 120 17.35 -2.82 2.29
C ASN A 120 18.32 -3.92 1.82
N LYS A 121 19.49 -3.55 1.31
CA LYS A 121 20.50 -4.48 0.78
C LYS A 121 20.86 -5.60 1.76
N THR A 122 20.86 -5.32 3.05
CA THR A 122 21.20 -6.29 4.11
C THR A 122 20.04 -7.21 4.48
N GLN A 123 18.83 -6.96 3.98
CA GLN A 123 17.59 -7.67 4.35
C GLN A 123 16.84 -8.25 3.15
N LEU A 124 17.52 -8.53 2.04
CA LEU A 124 16.92 -9.13 0.84
C LEU A 124 16.73 -10.63 1.00
N ILE A 125 15.81 -11.03 1.89
CA ILE A 125 15.63 -12.43 2.33
C ILE A 125 14.89 -13.30 1.30
N THR A 126 14.00 -12.73 0.46
CA THR A 126 13.22 -13.48 -0.53
C THR A 126 13.74 -13.27 -1.96
N GLU A 127 13.43 -14.22 -2.87
CA GLU A 127 13.72 -14.04 -4.30
C GLU A 127 13.01 -12.83 -4.89
N LYS A 128 11.76 -12.59 -4.50
CA LYS A 128 10.99 -11.41 -4.92
C LYS A 128 11.70 -10.11 -4.54
N MET A 129 12.20 -10.00 -3.30
CA MET A 129 12.95 -8.81 -2.85
C MET A 129 14.25 -8.63 -3.63
N ARG A 130 15.00 -9.71 -3.89
CA ARG A 130 16.24 -9.66 -4.69
C ARG A 130 15.97 -9.23 -6.13
N ALA A 131 14.90 -9.74 -6.74
CA ALA A 131 14.48 -9.35 -8.09
C ALA A 131 14.11 -7.87 -8.16
N LEU A 132 13.28 -7.38 -7.22
CA LEU A 132 12.90 -5.97 -7.13
C LEU A 132 14.10 -5.05 -6.88
N TYR A 133 15.03 -5.45 -6.03
CA TYR A 133 16.26 -4.69 -5.78
C TYR A 133 17.16 -4.60 -7.03
N LYS A 134 17.20 -5.67 -7.84
CA LYS A 134 17.92 -5.63 -9.14
C LYS A 134 17.28 -4.60 -10.08
N ILE A 135 15.95 -4.62 -10.20
CA ILE A 135 15.20 -3.65 -11.04
C ILE A 135 15.41 -2.21 -10.53
N LEU A 136 15.35 -1.99 -9.21
CA LEU A 136 15.66 -0.69 -8.61
C LEU A 136 17.04 -0.18 -9.05
N LYS A 137 18.07 -1.03 -8.97
CA LYS A 137 19.45 -0.65 -9.37
C LYS A 137 19.60 -0.35 -10.86
N GLU A 138 18.78 -0.97 -11.71
CA GLU A 138 18.77 -0.76 -13.15
C GLU A 138 17.88 0.45 -13.55
N SER A 139 17.03 0.92 -12.64
CA SER A 139 16.16 2.09 -12.83
C SER A 139 16.93 3.40 -12.55
N LYS A 140 16.26 4.52 -12.85
CA LYS A 140 16.73 5.85 -12.47
C LYS A 140 16.23 6.30 -11.09
N ALA A 141 15.48 5.44 -10.40
CA ALA A 141 14.92 5.79 -9.11
C ALA A 141 16.01 5.82 -8.02
N ASP A 142 15.91 6.81 -7.16
CA ASP A 142 16.80 7.01 -6.01
C ASP A 142 16.04 7.15 -4.68
N ILE A 143 14.70 7.16 -4.72
CA ILE A 143 13.82 7.18 -3.56
C ILE A 143 12.92 5.93 -3.59
N ILE A 144 12.81 5.21 -2.47
CA ILE A 144 11.92 4.06 -2.33
C ILE A 144 10.68 4.47 -1.53
N ILE A 145 9.47 4.24 -2.08
CA ILE A 145 8.23 4.33 -1.33
C ILE A 145 7.76 2.91 -1.04
N HIS A 146 7.51 2.60 0.23
CA HIS A 146 7.29 1.22 0.66
C HIS A 146 6.29 1.07 1.80
N GLY A 147 5.82 -0.16 1.99
CA GLY A 147 5.12 -0.69 3.14
C GLY A 147 5.98 -1.65 3.97
N HIS A 148 5.37 -2.74 4.43
CA HIS A 148 6.01 -3.91 5.06
C HIS A 148 6.65 -3.68 6.43
N SER A 149 7.24 -2.53 6.67
CA SER A 149 8.01 -2.26 7.90
C SER A 149 7.14 -1.87 9.09
N HIS A 150 5.85 -1.64 8.86
CA HIS A 150 4.92 -1.13 9.86
C HIS A 150 5.47 0.10 10.61
N ASN A 151 5.55 0.02 11.94
CA ASN A 151 6.04 1.10 12.80
C ASN A 151 7.57 1.11 12.97
N VAL A 152 8.30 0.22 12.27
CA VAL A 152 9.76 0.17 12.33
C VAL A 152 10.34 1.13 11.31
N THR A 153 11.14 2.09 11.77
CA THR A 153 12.04 2.84 10.89
C THR A 153 13.08 1.87 10.37
N SER A 154 13.07 1.61 9.06
CA SER A 154 14.13 0.81 8.44
C SER A 154 15.47 1.47 8.72
N ALA A 155 16.43 0.71 9.26
CA ALA A 155 17.78 1.20 9.48
C ALA A 155 18.31 1.86 8.22
N ASP A 156 18.87 3.07 8.35
CA ASP A 156 19.37 3.89 7.27
C ASP A 156 20.36 3.11 6.39
N ASP A 157 19.86 2.66 5.27
CA ASP A 157 20.69 2.43 4.10
C ASP A 157 20.86 3.81 3.44
N LYS A 158 22.00 4.44 3.63
CA LYS A 158 22.31 5.78 3.09
C LYS A 158 22.20 5.85 1.56
N LEU A 159 22.02 4.70 0.90
CA LEU A 159 22.01 4.62 -0.56
C LEU A 159 20.68 5.08 -1.15
N TYR A 160 19.54 4.76 -0.49
CA TYR A 160 18.21 5.10 -0.97
C TYR A 160 17.36 5.67 0.17
N PRO A 161 17.02 6.96 0.16
CA PRO A 161 15.97 7.52 1.01
C PRO A 161 14.67 6.71 0.90
N ARG A 162 13.98 6.54 2.02
CA ARG A 162 12.75 5.72 2.10
C ARG A 162 11.59 6.50 2.67
N ILE A 163 10.42 6.31 2.05
CA ILE A 163 9.16 6.85 2.52
C ILE A 163 8.29 5.65 2.93
N ASN A 164 8.03 5.51 4.24
CA ASN A 164 7.18 4.47 4.78
C ASN A 164 5.71 4.93 4.78
N VAL A 165 4.86 4.23 4.02
CA VAL A 165 3.42 4.53 3.89
C VAL A 165 2.52 3.52 4.61
N CYS A 166 3.08 2.70 5.50
CA CYS A 166 2.30 1.82 6.36
C CYS A 166 1.33 2.63 7.22
N VAL A 167 0.11 2.14 7.37
CA VAL A 167 -0.89 2.77 8.25
C VAL A 167 -0.43 2.83 9.71
N ASP A 168 0.40 1.86 10.14
CA ASP A 168 0.97 1.77 11.50
C ASP A 168 2.16 2.71 11.74
N TYR A 169 2.72 3.30 10.69
CA TYR A 169 3.84 4.23 10.87
C TYR A 169 3.33 5.49 11.56
N PRO A 170 3.88 5.88 12.73
CA PRO A 170 3.26 6.90 13.58
C PRO A 170 2.91 8.23 12.89
N PRO A 171 3.75 8.77 11.98
CA PRO A 171 3.39 9.97 11.23
C PRO A 171 2.13 9.83 10.34
N ASN A 172 1.80 8.62 9.89
CA ASN A 172 0.67 8.37 8.99
C ASN A 172 -0.67 8.26 9.74
N ASN A 173 -0.63 7.91 11.01
CA ASN A 173 -1.79 7.86 11.91
C ASN A 173 -3.03 7.18 11.28
N TYR A 174 -2.84 6.00 10.72
CA TYR A 174 -3.90 5.20 10.04
C TYR A 174 -4.56 5.88 8.84
N SER A 175 -3.91 6.87 8.23
CA SER A 175 -4.38 7.61 7.06
C SER A 175 -3.46 7.38 5.84
N PRO A 176 -3.97 7.50 4.61
CA PRO A 176 -3.14 7.60 3.43
C PRO A 176 -2.24 8.84 3.44
N VAL A 177 -1.09 8.74 2.79
CA VAL A 177 -0.09 9.81 2.67
C VAL A 177 -0.23 10.48 1.32
N GLU A 178 -0.44 11.79 1.27
CA GLU A 178 -0.46 12.57 0.02
C GLU A 178 0.97 12.82 -0.48
N ILE A 179 1.25 12.55 -1.75
CA ILE A 179 2.49 12.95 -2.42
C ILE A 179 2.24 14.23 -3.20
N THR A 180 3.00 15.26 -2.85
CA THR A 180 2.85 16.61 -3.41
C THR A 180 3.88 16.96 -4.49
N ASP A 181 4.83 16.07 -4.80
CA ASP A 181 5.84 16.26 -5.84
C ASP A 181 5.19 16.34 -7.23
N ASP A 182 5.36 17.45 -7.93
CA ASP A 182 4.70 17.71 -9.21
C ASP A 182 5.20 16.78 -10.32
N LYS A 183 6.48 16.40 -10.32
CA LYS A 183 7.03 15.48 -11.32
C LYS A 183 6.47 14.07 -11.13
N PHE A 184 6.34 13.62 -9.88
CA PHE A 184 5.70 12.36 -9.57
C PHE A 184 4.24 12.36 -10.05
N LYS A 185 3.49 13.43 -9.76
CA LYS A 185 2.09 13.58 -10.19
C LYS A 185 1.96 13.51 -11.71
N GLU A 186 2.82 14.23 -12.45
CA GLU A 186 2.80 14.23 -13.91
C GLU A 186 3.01 12.81 -14.49
N GLU A 187 3.97 12.07 -13.98
CA GLU A 187 4.24 10.69 -14.42
C GLU A 187 3.08 9.73 -14.10
N VAL A 188 2.46 9.88 -12.94
CA VAL A 188 1.29 9.09 -12.56
C VAL A 188 0.10 9.40 -13.46
N LEU A 189 -0.16 10.67 -13.75
CA LEU A 189 -1.27 11.06 -14.63
C LEU A 189 -1.08 10.52 -16.05
N LYS A 190 0.12 10.61 -16.63
CA LYS A 190 0.46 9.99 -17.93
C LYS A 190 0.19 8.49 -17.93
N TYR A 191 0.53 7.80 -16.83
CA TYR A 191 0.23 6.38 -16.69
C TYR A 191 -1.28 6.11 -16.74
N PHE A 192 -2.10 6.88 -16.01
CA PHE A 192 -3.55 6.73 -16.00
C PHE A 192 -4.17 6.99 -17.36
N GLU A 193 -3.75 8.01 -18.08
CA GLU A 193 -4.16 8.28 -19.48
C GLU A 193 -3.87 7.05 -20.37
N SER A 194 -2.74 6.39 -20.19
CA SER A 194 -2.38 5.17 -20.93
C SER A 194 -3.27 3.95 -20.64
N LEU A 195 -4.00 3.94 -19.52
CA LEU A 195 -4.95 2.87 -19.18
C LEU A 195 -6.31 3.06 -19.86
N GLU A 196 -6.75 4.30 -20.10
CA GLU A 196 -8.05 4.62 -20.72
C GLU A 196 -8.07 4.26 -22.22
N TYR A 197 -6.90 4.08 -22.86
CA TYR A 197 -6.76 3.70 -24.27
C TYR A 197 -6.56 2.19 -24.50
N LYS A 198 -6.72 1.34 -23.48
CA LYS A 198 -6.60 -0.13 -23.55
C LYS A 198 -7.93 -0.82 -23.27
#